data_3a77b1d1e1c192f833df17b5846fd96c
#
_entry.id   3a77b1d1e1c192f833df17b5846fd96c
#
_cell.length_a   1.000
_cell.length_b   1.000
_cell.length_c   1.000
_cell.angle_alpha   90.00
_cell.angle_beta   90.00
_cell.angle_gamma   90.00
#
_symmetry.space_group_name_H-M   'P 1'
#
loop_
_entity.id
_entity.type
_entity.pdbx_description
1 polymer ?
#
loop_
_entity_poly.entity_id
_entity_poly.type
_entity_poly.pdbx_seq_one_letter_code
_entity_poly.pdbx_strand_id
1 'polypeptide(L)'
;MKKILAFALALAMILTCSLALADRLDDIKAAGKLTVATSPDWPPYEYIDDDGNIVGTDILMCQWMAEQLGVELEVQPMAFDACLAAVGQGDVDMMVAGLTYDEARLNRMELTGIYWNEGDQGLLVKKGTGASYNSAESFEGKNVAAQNGTNQQIMVEEQLPDANLELVTKIPDGVNMVKNGRVDALAVPKTVYDSVLAENDDLEIADFAFDFEGGNYIASVKGEDTLTAKIQEMIDTINAEGLYQQWVDEIQK
;
A
#
# COMPACT_ATOMS: atom_id res chain seq x y z
N MET A 1 -54.83 -23.78 -23.02
CA MET A 1 -53.56 -24.47 -22.74
C MET A 1 -52.34 -23.75 -23.28
N LYS A 2 -52.25 -23.38 -24.58
CA LYS A 2 -51.09 -22.68 -25.15
C LYS A 2 -50.80 -21.31 -24.52
N LYS A 3 -51.83 -20.55 -24.10
CA LYS A 3 -51.64 -19.23 -23.44
C LYS A 3 -51.16 -19.36 -21.98
N ILE A 4 -51.51 -20.41 -21.28
CA ILE A 4 -51.07 -20.71 -19.90
C ILE A 4 -49.60 -21.17 -19.91
N LEU A 5 -49.21 -21.96 -20.93
CA LEU A 5 -47.83 -22.40 -21.11
C LEU A 5 -46.90 -21.24 -21.45
N ALA A 6 -47.35 -20.27 -22.27
CA ALA A 6 -46.57 -19.06 -22.60
C ALA A 6 -46.38 -18.13 -21.38
N PHE A 7 -47.39 -18.05 -20.51
CA PHE A 7 -47.30 -17.25 -19.28
C PHE A 7 -46.36 -17.88 -18.25
N ALA A 8 -46.38 -19.23 -18.13
CA ALA A 8 -45.47 -19.98 -17.26
C ALA A 8 -44.01 -19.90 -17.74
N LEU A 9 -43.77 -19.90 -19.08
CA LEU A 9 -42.43 -19.72 -19.65
C LEU A 9 -41.91 -18.31 -19.45
N ALA A 10 -42.77 -17.28 -19.60
CA ALA A 10 -42.41 -15.87 -19.37
C ALA A 10 -42.09 -15.62 -17.88
N LEU A 11 -42.85 -16.23 -16.96
CA LEU A 11 -42.58 -16.13 -15.53
C LEU A 11 -41.29 -16.85 -15.10
N ALA A 12 -41.00 -18.00 -15.75
CA ALA A 12 -39.72 -18.72 -15.54
C ALA A 12 -38.51 -17.94 -16.07
N MET A 13 -38.64 -17.19 -17.17
CA MET A 13 -37.57 -16.31 -17.68
C MET A 13 -37.34 -15.06 -16.81
N ILE A 14 -38.37 -14.58 -16.12
CA ILE A 14 -38.22 -13.44 -15.19
C ILE A 14 -37.54 -13.90 -13.88
N LEU A 15 -37.70 -15.15 -13.46
CA LEU A 15 -37.02 -15.72 -12.29
C LEU A 15 -35.53 -16.05 -12.52
N THR A 16 -35.10 -16.13 -13.80
CA THR A 16 -33.70 -16.45 -14.13
C THR A 16 -32.83 -15.21 -14.36
N CYS A 17 -33.38 -13.97 -14.32
CA CYS A 17 -32.66 -12.74 -14.50
C CYS A 17 -32.19 -12.05 -13.21
N SER A 18 -32.31 -12.73 -12.08
CA SER A 18 -31.65 -12.31 -10.84
C SER A 18 -30.47 -13.25 -10.54
N LEU A 19 -29.60 -13.46 -11.54
CA LEU A 19 -28.18 -13.64 -11.21
C LEU A 19 -27.74 -12.23 -10.80
N ALA A 20 -27.98 -11.86 -9.53
CA ALA A 20 -27.17 -10.86 -8.90
C ALA A 20 -25.73 -11.30 -9.18
N LEU A 21 -24.96 -10.50 -9.90
CA LEU A 21 -23.52 -10.63 -9.88
C LEU A 21 -23.18 -10.66 -8.39
N ALA A 22 -22.61 -11.76 -7.93
CA ALA A 22 -22.22 -11.87 -6.53
C ALA A 22 -21.29 -10.67 -6.28
N ASP A 23 -21.68 -9.84 -5.33
CA ASP A 23 -20.93 -8.68 -4.89
C ASP A 23 -19.72 -9.20 -4.12
N ARG A 24 -18.53 -8.71 -4.40
CA ARG A 24 -17.30 -9.14 -3.74
C ARG A 24 -17.40 -9.11 -2.21
N LEU A 25 -18.12 -8.11 -1.66
CA LEU A 25 -18.37 -8.02 -0.22
C LEU A 25 -19.21 -9.19 0.29
N ASP A 26 -20.20 -9.64 -0.48
CA ASP A 26 -21.01 -10.81 -0.14
C ASP A 26 -20.20 -12.10 -0.25
N ASP A 27 -19.30 -12.20 -1.24
CA ASP A 27 -18.39 -13.34 -1.39
C ASP A 27 -17.40 -13.44 -0.21
N ILE A 28 -16.82 -12.31 0.24
CA ILE A 28 -15.97 -12.22 1.44
C ILE A 28 -16.71 -12.74 2.67
N LYS A 29 -17.94 -12.28 2.89
CA LYS A 29 -18.78 -12.73 4.03
C LYS A 29 -19.16 -14.21 3.92
N ALA A 30 -19.49 -14.68 2.73
CA ALA A 30 -19.82 -16.08 2.50
C ALA A 30 -18.62 -17.01 2.66
N ALA A 31 -17.44 -16.58 2.23
CA ALA A 31 -16.18 -17.30 2.42
C ALA A 31 -15.68 -17.24 3.88
N GLY A 32 -16.17 -16.26 4.67
CA GLY A 32 -15.71 -16.03 6.03
C GLY A 32 -14.29 -15.49 6.11
N LYS A 33 -13.78 -14.84 5.04
CA LYS A 33 -12.38 -14.47 4.92
C LYS A 33 -12.21 -13.19 4.09
N LEU A 34 -11.36 -12.25 4.60
CA LEU A 34 -10.87 -11.08 3.89
C LEU A 34 -9.42 -11.33 3.48
N THR A 35 -9.12 -11.30 2.17
CA THR A 35 -7.77 -11.50 1.64
C THR A 35 -7.09 -10.18 1.34
N VAL A 36 -5.89 -9.97 1.92
CA VAL A 36 -5.15 -8.71 1.82
C VAL A 36 -3.74 -8.96 1.31
N ALA A 37 -3.36 -8.32 0.19
CA ALA A 37 -1.97 -8.27 -0.25
C ALA A 37 -1.21 -7.17 0.47
N THR A 38 0.02 -7.49 0.92
CA THR A 38 0.92 -6.53 1.56
C THR A 38 2.38 -6.83 1.23
N SER A 39 3.25 -5.80 1.32
CA SER A 39 4.70 -5.92 1.13
C SER A 39 5.41 -5.74 2.47
N PRO A 40 5.68 -6.82 3.23
CA PRO A 40 6.10 -6.71 4.64
C PRO A 40 7.59 -6.38 4.79
N ASP A 41 8.01 -5.24 4.25
CA ASP A 41 9.35 -4.66 4.29
C ASP A 41 9.33 -3.14 4.52
N TRP A 42 8.19 -2.63 5.06
CA TRP A 42 7.90 -1.21 5.24
C TRP A 42 7.56 -0.86 6.71
N PRO A 43 8.53 -1.00 7.64
CA PRO A 43 8.27 -0.68 9.06
C PRO A 43 8.02 0.83 9.24
N PRO A 44 7.11 1.25 10.15
CA PRO A 44 6.35 0.42 11.12
C PRO A 44 4.99 -0.07 10.61
N TYR A 45 4.69 0.08 9.30
CA TYR A 45 3.37 -0.20 8.74
C TYR A 45 3.11 -1.69 8.57
N GLU A 46 3.97 -2.39 7.81
CA GLU A 46 3.95 -3.83 7.62
C GLU A 46 5.38 -4.37 7.50
N TYR A 47 5.73 -5.28 8.38
CA TYR A 47 7.07 -5.88 8.40
C TYR A 47 7.03 -7.27 9.03
N ILE A 48 8.15 -7.98 8.87
CA ILE A 48 8.33 -9.29 9.49
C ILE A 48 9.09 -9.08 10.81
N ASP A 49 8.48 -9.51 11.92
CA ASP A 49 9.13 -9.47 13.24
C ASP A 49 10.20 -10.56 13.42
N ASP A 50 10.89 -10.56 14.56
CA ASP A 50 11.94 -11.52 14.88
C ASP A 50 11.43 -12.97 14.97
N ASP A 51 10.13 -13.17 15.21
CA ASP A 51 9.47 -14.47 15.26
C ASP A 51 8.98 -14.95 13.89
N GLY A 52 9.11 -14.11 12.86
CA GLY A 52 8.71 -14.39 11.49
C GLY A 52 7.23 -14.08 11.19
N ASN A 53 6.53 -13.36 12.07
CA ASN A 53 5.15 -12.93 11.85
C ASN A 53 5.11 -11.63 11.06
N ILE A 54 4.05 -11.44 10.27
CA ILE A 54 3.76 -10.17 9.61
C ILE A 54 2.99 -9.30 10.59
N VAL A 55 3.56 -8.17 10.96
CA VAL A 55 3.07 -7.24 11.98
C VAL A 55 3.15 -5.80 11.49
N GLY A 56 2.60 -4.87 12.24
CA GLY A 56 2.65 -3.43 11.95
C GLY A 56 1.28 -2.78 12.01
N THR A 57 1.26 -1.46 11.87
CA THR A 57 0.03 -0.66 12.01
C THR A 57 -1.00 -0.98 10.93
N ASP A 58 -0.57 -1.23 9.69
CA ASP A 58 -1.45 -1.62 8.59
C ASP A 58 -2.04 -3.02 8.83
N ILE A 59 -1.30 -3.91 9.47
CA ILE A 59 -1.80 -5.25 9.83
C ILE A 59 -2.85 -5.16 10.94
N LEU A 60 -2.64 -4.32 11.96
CA LEU A 60 -3.63 -4.05 13.01
C LEU A 60 -4.93 -3.45 12.42
N MET A 61 -4.79 -2.52 11.48
CA MET A 61 -5.92 -1.96 10.73
C MET A 61 -6.68 -3.04 9.97
N CYS A 62 -5.99 -3.92 9.24
CA CYS A 62 -6.61 -5.02 8.50
C CYS A 62 -7.31 -6.02 9.43
N GLN A 63 -6.74 -6.33 10.59
CA GLN A 63 -7.36 -7.18 11.60
C GLN A 63 -8.67 -6.57 12.11
N TRP A 64 -8.63 -5.27 12.48
CA TRP A 64 -9.82 -4.56 12.89
C TRP A 64 -10.90 -4.55 11.80
N MET A 65 -10.54 -4.31 10.53
CA MET A 65 -11.49 -4.34 9.41
C MET A 65 -12.13 -5.73 9.23
N ALA A 66 -11.36 -6.81 9.31
CA ALA A 66 -11.86 -8.17 9.23
C ALA A 66 -12.85 -8.48 10.38
N GLU A 67 -12.54 -8.02 11.60
CA GLU A 67 -13.45 -8.11 12.76
C GLU A 67 -14.76 -7.36 12.54
N GLN A 68 -14.73 -6.13 11.96
CA GLN A 68 -15.93 -5.37 11.63
C GLN A 68 -16.80 -6.06 10.57
N LEU A 69 -16.18 -6.83 9.68
CA LEU A 69 -16.90 -7.64 8.69
C LEU A 69 -17.37 -8.99 9.23
N GLY A 70 -16.87 -9.41 10.41
CA GLY A 70 -17.16 -10.71 11.03
C GLY A 70 -16.52 -11.88 10.30
N VAL A 71 -15.33 -11.68 9.72
CA VAL A 71 -14.57 -12.67 8.94
C VAL A 71 -13.13 -12.79 9.46
N GLU A 72 -12.42 -13.83 9.01
CA GLU A 72 -10.99 -14.00 9.29
C GLU A 72 -10.14 -13.14 8.32
N LEU A 73 -9.00 -12.62 8.81
CA LEU A 73 -8.00 -11.98 7.97
C LEU A 73 -7.05 -13.02 7.37
N GLU A 74 -6.87 -13.00 6.05
CA GLU A 74 -5.77 -13.71 5.38
C GLU A 74 -4.81 -12.70 4.75
N VAL A 75 -3.60 -12.57 5.32
CA VAL A 75 -2.55 -11.73 4.77
C VAL A 75 -1.73 -12.53 3.75
N GLN A 76 -1.58 -11.99 2.54
CA GLN A 76 -0.78 -12.56 1.47
C GLN A 76 0.46 -11.70 1.22
N PRO A 77 1.65 -12.09 1.77
CA PRO A 77 2.88 -11.33 1.59
C PRO A 77 3.45 -11.51 0.18
N MET A 78 3.79 -10.39 -0.45
CA MET A 78 4.45 -10.39 -1.76
C MET A 78 5.21 -9.07 -1.97
N ALA A 79 5.97 -8.93 -3.06
CA ALA A 79 6.60 -7.67 -3.40
C ALA A 79 5.55 -6.60 -3.74
N PHE A 80 5.86 -5.32 -3.54
CA PHE A 80 4.91 -4.21 -3.70
C PHE A 80 4.26 -4.18 -5.10
N ASP A 81 5.05 -4.33 -6.16
CA ASP A 81 4.55 -4.40 -7.54
C ASP A 81 3.66 -5.62 -7.80
N ALA A 82 3.93 -6.74 -7.12
CA ALA A 82 3.06 -7.92 -7.16
C ALA A 82 1.73 -7.69 -6.43
N CYS A 83 1.72 -6.91 -5.32
CA CYS A 83 0.48 -6.51 -4.65
C CYS A 83 -0.43 -5.71 -5.58
N LEU A 84 0.14 -4.73 -6.33
CA LEU A 84 -0.58 -3.95 -7.33
C LEU A 84 -1.18 -4.86 -8.43
N ALA A 85 -0.42 -5.87 -8.86
CA ALA A 85 -0.91 -6.82 -9.85
C ALA A 85 -2.04 -7.71 -9.29
N ALA A 86 -1.89 -8.22 -8.07
CA ALA A 86 -2.84 -9.12 -7.43
C ALA A 86 -4.21 -8.45 -7.23
N VAL A 87 -4.25 -7.21 -6.68
CA VAL A 87 -5.52 -6.48 -6.51
C VAL A 87 -6.12 -6.10 -7.86
N GLY A 88 -5.31 -5.68 -8.84
CA GLY A 88 -5.77 -5.33 -10.18
C GLY A 88 -6.32 -6.52 -10.99
N GLN A 89 -5.96 -7.76 -10.64
CA GLN A 89 -6.48 -9.00 -11.24
C GLN A 89 -7.63 -9.61 -10.42
N GLY A 90 -7.88 -9.11 -9.22
CA GLY A 90 -8.90 -9.64 -8.32
C GLY A 90 -8.49 -10.92 -7.59
N ASP A 91 -7.17 -11.22 -7.52
CA ASP A 91 -6.62 -12.37 -6.80
C ASP A 91 -6.71 -12.20 -5.28
N VAL A 92 -6.80 -10.94 -4.82
CA VAL A 92 -7.05 -10.54 -3.42
C VAL A 92 -8.20 -9.53 -3.37
N ASP A 93 -8.78 -9.32 -2.20
CA ASP A 93 -9.89 -8.38 -2.00
C ASP A 93 -9.41 -6.94 -1.94
N MET A 94 -8.28 -6.72 -1.28
CA MET A 94 -7.66 -5.41 -1.16
C MET A 94 -6.14 -5.51 -1.03
N MET A 95 -5.47 -4.36 -1.25
CA MET A 95 -4.06 -4.15 -0.98
C MET A 95 -3.90 -3.06 0.07
N VAL A 96 -3.09 -3.33 1.08
CA VAL A 96 -2.67 -2.38 2.12
C VAL A 96 -1.17 -2.51 2.26
N ALA A 97 -0.43 -1.46 1.88
CA ALA A 97 1.03 -1.48 1.83
C ALA A 97 1.61 -0.05 1.65
N GLY A 98 1.18 0.90 2.50
CA GLY A 98 1.64 2.28 2.36
C GLY A 98 1.36 2.90 0.97
N LEU A 99 0.28 2.48 0.31
CA LEU A 99 -0.03 2.86 -1.06
C LEU A 99 -0.43 4.33 -1.16
N THR A 100 0.26 5.12 -1.98
CA THR A 100 -0.08 6.52 -2.28
C THR A 100 -0.93 6.65 -3.54
N TYR A 101 -1.54 7.82 -3.74
CA TYR A 101 -2.33 8.12 -4.92
C TYR A 101 -1.45 8.19 -6.19
N ASP A 102 -1.94 7.57 -7.24
CA ASP A 102 -1.46 7.72 -8.62
C ASP A 102 -2.66 7.51 -9.56
N GLU A 103 -2.93 8.47 -10.44
CA GLU A 103 -4.07 8.43 -11.36
C GLU A 103 -4.03 7.19 -12.27
N ALA A 104 -2.86 6.73 -12.66
CA ALA A 104 -2.72 5.55 -13.52
C ALA A 104 -3.25 4.26 -12.86
N ARG A 105 -3.24 4.19 -11.51
CA ARG A 105 -3.76 3.06 -10.73
C ARG A 105 -5.27 2.93 -10.86
N LEU A 106 -6.00 4.05 -11.00
CA LEU A 106 -7.46 4.05 -11.14
C LEU A 106 -7.97 3.30 -12.38
N ASN A 107 -7.11 3.01 -13.35
CA ASN A 107 -7.47 2.18 -14.50
C ASN A 107 -7.61 0.69 -14.13
N ARG A 108 -7.03 0.24 -13.01
CA ARG A 108 -6.92 -1.17 -12.64
C ARG A 108 -7.53 -1.50 -11.28
N MET A 109 -7.71 -0.51 -10.41
CA MET A 109 -8.20 -0.70 -9.04
C MET A 109 -9.04 0.50 -8.62
N GLU A 110 -9.83 0.34 -7.56
CA GLU A 110 -10.42 1.45 -6.84
C GLU A 110 -9.49 1.87 -5.70
N LEU A 111 -9.45 3.17 -5.41
CA LEU A 111 -8.74 3.71 -4.25
C LEU A 111 -9.75 4.34 -3.29
N THR A 112 -9.52 4.13 -2.01
CA THR A 112 -10.28 4.79 -0.93
C THR A 112 -9.81 6.23 -0.72
N GLY A 113 -10.33 6.92 0.30
CA GLY A 113 -9.69 8.12 0.85
C GLY A 113 -8.44 7.78 1.68
N ILE A 114 -7.76 8.81 2.12
CA ILE A 114 -6.55 8.70 2.93
C ILE A 114 -6.91 8.14 4.31
N TYR A 115 -6.19 7.07 4.73
CA TYR A 115 -6.29 6.55 6.10
C TYR A 115 -5.15 7.05 6.98
N TRP A 116 -3.98 7.40 6.40
CA TRP A 116 -2.82 7.90 7.12
C TRP A 116 -2.01 8.85 6.26
N ASN A 117 -1.31 9.80 6.89
CA ASN A 117 -0.31 10.64 6.25
C ASN A 117 1.07 10.29 6.84
N GLU A 118 1.93 9.71 6.01
CA GLU A 118 3.27 9.27 6.44
C GLU A 118 4.31 10.39 6.50
N GLY A 119 3.91 11.63 6.21
CA GLY A 119 4.78 12.81 6.29
C GLY A 119 5.69 12.99 5.08
N ASP A 120 6.83 13.64 5.34
CA ASP A 120 7.78 14.01 4.31
C ASP A 120 8.39 12.79 3.59
N GLN A 121 8.77 12.99 2.34
CA GLN A 121 9.46 12.01 1.51
C GLN A 121 10.92 12.44 1.35
N GLY A 122 11.86 11.56 1.63
CA GLY A 122 13.27 11.89 1.67
C GLY A 122 14.17 10.82 1.06
N LEU A 123 15.46 11.01 1.26
CA LEU A 123 16.51 10.15 0.73
C LEU A 123 17.47 9.74 1.84
N LEU A 124 17.54 8.43 2.12
CA LEU A 124 18.58 7.86 2.96
C LEU A 124 19.91 7.88 2.22
N VAL A 125 20.95 8.38 2.88
CA VAL A 125 22.31 8.48 2.35
C VAL A 125 23.32 8.01 3.40
N LYS A 126 24.59 7.83 3.04
CA LYS A 126 25.65 7.54 4.00
C LYS A 126 25.84 8.69 4.98
N LYS A 127 26.09 8.35 6.22
CA LYS A 127 26.38 9.33 7.26
C LYS A 127 27.55 10.24 6.89
N GLY A 128 27.36 11.54 7.10
CA GLY A 128 28.32 12.61 6.77
C GLY A 128 28.23 13.10 5.33
N THR A 129 27.26 12.63 4.53
CA THR A 129 27.07 13.09 3.15
C THR A 129 25.78 13.86 2.92
N GLY A 130 24.83 13.89 3.89
CA GLY A 130 23.51 14.47 3.75
C GLY A 130 23.51 15.92 3.28
N ALA A 131 24.38 16.75 3.84
CA ALA A 131 24.53 18.15 3.44
C ALA A 131 25.06 18.36 2.01
N SER A 132 25.65 17.32 1.40
CA SER A 132 26.08 17.35 0.00
C SER A 132 24.92 17.13 -0.98
N TYR A 133 23.80 16.61 -0.48
CA TYR A 133 22.59 16.32 -1.23
C TYR A 133 21.48 17.27 -0.77
N ASN A 134 21.57 18.55 -1.16
CA ASN A 134 20.70 19.63 -0.70
C ASN A 134 19.78 20.23 -1.78
N SER A 135 19.88 19.74 -3.01
CA SER A 135 19.02 20.15 -4.13
C SER A 135 18.93 19.01 -5.16
N ALA A 136 18.00 19.08 -6.09
CA ALA A 136 17.84 18.09 -7.17
C ALA A 136 19.12 17.97 -8.03
N GLU A 137 19.79 19.10 -8.31
CA GLU A 137 21.04 19.14 -9.09
C GLU A 137 22.18 18.37 -8.41
N SER A 138 22.16 18.24 -7.07
CA SER A 138 23.18 17.48 -6.34
C SER A 138 23.14 15.99 -6.61
N PHE A 139 22.06 15.51 -7.25
CA PHE A 139 21.90 14.12 -7.68
C PHE A 139 22.23 13.90 -9.16
N GLU A 140 22.69 14.90 -9.91
CA GLU A 140 23.12 14.72 -11.30
C GLU A 140 24.20 13.62 -11.41
N GLY A 141 23.89 12.58 -12.22
CA GLY A 141 24.73 11.41 -12.42
C GLY A 141 24.88 10.48 -11.20
N LYS A 142 24.15 10.72 -10.11
CA LYS A 142 24.13 9.86 -8.92
C LYS A 142 23.20 8.68 -9.11
N ASN A 143 23.50 7.57 -8.44
CA ASN A 143 22.63 6.40 -8.42
C ASN A 143 21.65 6.52 -7.25
N VAL A 144 20.35 6.60 -7.55
CA VAL A 144 19.29 6.70 -6.55
C VAL A 144 18.42 5.47 -6.63
N ALA A 145 18.29 4.74 -5.52
CA ALA A 145 17.42 3.58 -5.45
C ALA A 145 16.00 3.99 -5.04
N ALA A 146 15.00 3.27 -5.56
CA ALA A 146 13.61 3.31 -5.11
C ALA A 146 12.98 1.92 -5.24
N GLN A 147 11.96 1.64 -4.44
CA GLN A 147 11.23 0.38 -4.57
C GLN A 147 10.34 0.40 -5.82
N ASN A 148 10.35 -0.71 -6.54
CA ASN A 148 9.64 -0.85 -7.81
C ASN A 148 8.12 -0.68 -7.63
N GLY A 149 7.49 0.17 -8.48
CA GLY A 149 6.05 0.41 -8.50
C GLY A 149 5.56 1.43 -7.46
N THR A 150 6.44 1.97 -6.60
CA THR A 150 6.09 2.94 -5.57
C THR A 150 6.03 4.38 -6.10
N ASN A 151 5.43 5.26 -5.31
CA ASN A 151 5.48 6.70 -5.57
C ASN A 151 6.90 7.27 -5.46
N GLN A 152 7.75 6.68 -4.62
CA GLN A 152 9.17 7.04 -4.51
C GLN A 152 9.92 6.85 -5.83
N GLN A 153 9.60 5.79 -6.58
CA GLN A 153 10.10 5.65 -7.95
C GLN A 153 9.68 6.83 -8.83
N ILE A 154 8.36 7.17 -8.83
CA ILE A 154 7.82 8.28 -9.63
C ILE A 154 8.48 9.60 -9.23
N MET A 155 8.63 9.87 -7.94
CA MET A 155 9.29 11.09 -7.46
C MET A 155 10.75 11.19 -7.88
N VAL A 156 11.51 10.07 -7.89
CA VAL A 156 12.88 10.08 -8.42
C VAL A 156 12.87 10.38 -9.92
N GLU A 157 11.99 9.75 -10.70
CA GLU A 157 11.89 9.98 -12.15
C GLU A 157 11.52 11.43 -12.50
N GLU A 158 10.61 12.04 -11.73
CA GLU A 158 10.09 13.38 -12.01
C GLU A 158 10.92 14.51 -11.40
N GLN A 159 11.42 14.33 -10.16
CA GLN A 159 12.07 15.39 -9.41
C GLN A 159 13.60 15.29 -9.41
N LEU A 160 14.16 14.14 -9.78
CA LEU A 160 15.60 13.90 -9.97
C LEU A 160 15.91 13.37 -11.38
N PRO A 161 15.48 14.06 -12.47
CA PRO A 161 15.52 13.50 -13.82
C PRO A 161 16.96 13.22 -14.34
N ASP A 162 17.97 13.84 -13.75
CA ASP A 162 19.37 13.65 -14.10
C ASP A 162 20.09 12.60 -13.22
N ALA A 163 19.36 11.96 -12.29
CA ALA A 163 19.86 10.82 -11.51
C ALA A 163 19.71 9.52 -12.27
N ASN A 164 20.52 8.51 -11.93
CA ASN A 164 20.38 7.15 -12.41
C ASN A 164 19.49 6.38 -11.44
N LEU A 165 18.23 6.10 -11.82
CA LEU A 165 17.32 5.32 -10.98
C LEU A 165 17.72 3.84 -11.01
N GLU A 166 17.86 3.24 -9.82
CA GLU A 166 17.99 1.79 -9.61
C GLU A 166 16.79 1.25 -8.85
N LEU A 167 16.05 0.31 -9.45
CA LEU A 167 14.87 -0.27 -8.81
C LEU A 167 15.25 -1.45 -7.91
N VAL A 168 14.70 -1.45 -6.70
CA VAL A 168 14.82 -2.56 -5.75
C VAL A 168 13.45 -3.21 -5.51
N THR A 169 13.47 -4.49 -5.19
CA THR A 169 12.23 -5.22 -4.87
C THR A 169 11.85 -5.01 -3.40
N LYS A 170 12.86 -4.82 -2.52
CA LYS A 170 12.67 -4.68 -1.07
C LYS A 170 13.51 -3.54 -0.52
N ILE A 171 12.98 -2.82 0.47
CA ILE A 171 13.68 -1.71 1.13
C ILE A 171 15.00 -2.14 1.80
N PRO A 172 15.10 -3.27 2.52
CA PRO A 172 16.38 -3.70 3.09
C PRO A 172 17.49 -3.88 2.05
N ASP A 173 17.16 -4.28 0.82
CA ASP A 173 18.15 -4.39 -0.26
C ASP A 173 18.69 -3.00 -0.64
N GLY A 174 17.80 -1.99 -0.77
CA GLY A 174 18.16 -0.60 -1.02
C GLY A 174 19.03 -0.01 0.10
N VAL A 175 18.66 -0.25 1.36
CA VAL A 175 19.46 0.15 2.53
C VAL A 175 20.88 -0.44 2.44
N ASN A 176 21.01 -1.74 2.16
CA ASN A 176 22.31 -2.38 2.00
C ASN A 176 23.10 -1.81 0.81
N MET A 177 22.42 -1.43 -0.29
CA MET A 177 23.08 -0.79 -1.43
C MET A 177 23.67 0.57 -1.06
N VAL A 178 22.96 1.41 -0.28
CA VAL A 178 23.49 2.68 0.24
C VAL A 178 24.70 2.42 1.15
N LYS A 179 24.57 1.51 2.14
CA LYS A 179 25.66 1.19 3.09
C LYS A 179 26.93 0.73 2.36
N ASN A 180 26.80 -0.07 1.32
CA ASN A 180 27.92 -0.59 0.56
C ASN A 180 28.43 0.40 -0.55
N GLY A 181 27.75 1.54 -0.75
CA GLY A 181 28.10 2.53 -1.77
C GLY A 181 27.85 2.08 -3.20
N ARG A 182 26.93 1.16 -3.38
CA ARG A 182 26.45 0.74 -4.70
C ARG A 182 25.50 1.76 -5.30
N VAL A 183 24.69 2.40 -4.44
CA VAL A 183 23.91 3.60 -4.76
C VAL A 183 24.28 4.73 -3.81
N ASP A 184 24.02 5.96 -4.22
CA ASP A 184 24.29 7.16 -3.44
C ASP A 184 23.18 7.42 -2.44
N ALA A 185 21.92 7.10 -2.80
CA ALA A 185 20.74 7.35 -1.97
C ALA A 185 19.65 6.29 -2.18
N LEU A 186 18.71 6.20 -1.21
CA LEU A 186 17.47 5.42 -1.29
C LEU A 186 16.28 6.31 -0.95
N ALA A 187 15.31 6.42 -1.85
CA ALA A 187 14.08 7.19 -1.66
C ALA A 187 13.10 6.41 -0.77
N VAL A 188 12.68 7.02 0.35
CA VAL A 188 11.75 6.44 1.34
C VAL A 188 10.99 7.55 2.09
N PRO A 189 9.79 7.28 2.63
CA PRO A 189 9.06 8.22 3.46
C PRO A 189 9.68 8.38 4.85
N LYS A 190 9.30 9.47 5.54
CA LYS A 190 9.85 9.84 6.85
C LYS A 190 9.75 8.71 7.88
N THR A 191 8.62 8.10 7.99
CA THR A 191 8.38 7.04 8.98
C THR A 191 9.26 5.81 8.73
N VAL A 192 9.51 5.45 7.47
CA VAL A 192 10.40 4.34 7.11
C VAL A 192 11.86 4.72 7.39
N TYR A 193 12.31 5.93 7.01
CA TYR A 193 13.69 6.28 7.30
C TYR A 193 13.96 6.46 8.80
N ASP A 194 13.00 6.94 9.58
CA ASP A 194 13.15 7.01 11.04
C ASP A 194 13.36 5.60 11.63
N SER A 195 12.59 4.60 11.18
CA SER A 195 12.75 3.20 11.59
C SER A 195 14.11 2.62 11.15
N VAL A 196 14.52 2.90 9.90
CA VAL A 196 15.83 2.44 9.40
C VAL A 196 16.98 3.08 10.17
N LEU A 197 16.92 4.38 10.47
CA LEU A 197 17.98 5.10 11.19
C LEU A 197 18.09 4.67 12.65
N ALA A 198 17.00 4.19 13.27
CA ALA A 198 17.05 3.65 14.63
C ALA A 198 17.99 2.43 14.75
N GLU A 199 18.16 1.68 13.66
CA GLU A 199 18.98 0.47 13.60
C GLU A 199 20.30 0.66 12.83
N ASN A 200 20.49 1.80 12.15
CA ASN A 200 21.62 2.03 11.24
C ASN A 200 22.27 3.39 11.50
N ASP A 201 23.27 3.42 12.39
CA ASP A 201 24.02 4.62 12.79
C ASP A 201 25.01 5.11 11.71
N ASP A 202 25.21 4.36 10.66
CA ASP A 202 26.05 4.64 9.49
C ASP A 202 25.29 5.32 8.32
N LEU A 203 24.00 5.61 8.53
CA LEU A 203 23.14 6.32 7.59
C LEU A 203 22.65 7.67 8.16
N GLU A 204 22.14 8.52 7.30
CA GLU A 204 21.45 9.77 7.62
C GLU A 204 20.49 10.17 6.49
N ILE A 205 19.73 11.24 6.68
CA ILE A 205 18.85 11.81 5.65
C ILE A 205 19.59 12.90 4.89
N ALA A 206 19.36 12.96 3.57
CA ALA A 206 19.78 14.10 2.74
C ALA A 206 19.05 15.37 3.15
N ASP A 207 19.70 16.54 2.95
CA ASP A 207 19.06 17.84 3.18
C ASP A 207 17.97 18.14 2.13
N PHE A 208 18.00 17.46 0.98
CA PHE A 208 16.94 17.49 -0.02
C PHE A 208 15.77 16.62 0.43
N ALA A 209 14.55 17.14 0.28
CA ALA A 209 13.31 16.38 0.41
C ALA A 209 12.48 16.54 -0.87
N PHE A 210 11.73 15.51 -1.21
CA PHE A 210 10.79 15.55 -2.32
C PHE A 210 9.60 16.47 -1.99
N ASP A 211 9.10 17.16 -3.02
CA ASP A 211 7.80 17.83 -2.95
C ASP A 211 6.71 16.76 -3.04
N PHE A 212 5.93 16.61 -1.98
CA PHE A 212 4.91 15.58 -1.88
C PHE A 212 3.73 16.06 -1.04
N GLU A 213 2.55 16.00 -1.62
CA GLU A 213 1.29 16.18 -0.91
C GLU A 213 0.45 14.91 -1.09
N GLY A 214 0.13 14.21 0.00
CA GLY A 214 -0.66 13.00 -0.07
C GLY A 214 -0.66 12.21 1.23
N GLY A 215 -1.11 10.97 1.12
CA GLY A 215 -1.18 10.01 2.22
C GLY A 215 -1.42 8.61 1.66
N ASN A 216 -1.68 7.68 2.58
CA ASN A 216 -1.85 6.27 2.26
C ASN A 216 -3.31 5.93 2.01
N TYR A 217 -3.55 5.13 0.99
CA TYR A 217 -4.85 4.68 0.50
C TYR A 217 -4.90 3.16 0.53
N ILE A 218 -6.09 2.61 0.67
CA ILE A 218 -6.33 1.19 0.41
C ILE A 218 -6.76 1.03 -1.04
N ALA A 219 -6.17 0.07 -1.75
CA ALA A 219 -6.66 -0.33 -3.05
C ALA A 219 -7.61 -1.53 -2.92
N SER A 220 -8.71 -1.51 -3.67
CA SER A 220 -9.65 -2.62 -3.81
C SER A 220 -9.87 -2.98 -5.28
N VAL A 221 -10.50 -4.11 -5.51
CA VAL A 221 -10.74 -4.63 -6.87
C VAL A 221 -11.58 -3.65 -7.69
N LYS A 222 -11.16 -3.41 -8.93
CA LYS A 222 -11.83 -2.49 -9.85
C LYS A 222 -13.28 -2.91 -10.14
N GLY A 223 -14.20 -1.94 -9.99
CA GLY A 223 -15.63 -2.14 -10.24
C GLY A 223 -16.40 -2.79 -9.08
N GLU A 224 -15.73 -3.06 -7.95
CA GLU A 224 -16.36 -3.60 -6.74
C GLU A 224 -16.78 -2.46 -5.80
N ASP A 225 -17.68 -1.60 -6.28
CA ASP A 225 -18.07 -0.34 -5.63
C ASP A 225 -18.59 -0.55 -4.20
N THR A 226 -19.30 -1.65 -3.93
CA THR A 226 -19.86 -1.97 -2.60
C THR A 226 -18.76 -2.31 -1.61
N LEU A 227 -17.75 -3.09 -2.03
CA LEU A 227 -16.59 -3.38 -1.21
C LEU A 227 -15.81 -2.10 -0.91
N THR A 228 -15.52 -1.29 -1.95
CA THR A 228 -14.80 -0.03 -1.80
C THR A 228 -15.52 0.95 -0.87
N ALA A 229 -16.85 1.07 -1.00
CA ALA A 229 -17.67 1.90 -0.13
C ALA A 229 -17.65 1.41 1.32
N LYS A 230 -17.65 0.08 1.54
CA LYS A 230 -17.55 -0.50 2.89
C LYS A 230 -16.20 -0.27 3.53
N ILE A 231 -15.11 -0.41 2.76
CA ILE A 231 -13.75 -0.08 3.23
C ILE A 231 -13.67 1.41 3.59
N GLN A 232 -14.24 2.29 2.74
CA GLN A 232 -14.26 3.74 3.01
C GLN A 232 -15.02 4.07 4.31
N GLU A 233 -16.18 3.47 4.56
CA GLU A 233 -16.93 3.63 5.82
C GLU A 233 -16.06 3.25 7.04
N MET A 234 -15.27 2.19 6.92
CA MET A 234 -14.35 1.77 7.98
C MET A 234 -13.20 2.76 8.16
N ILE A 235 -12.62 3.29 7.07
CA ILE A 235 -11.60 4.35 7.11
C ILE A 235 -12.16 5.62 7.77
N ASP A 236 -13.38 6.02 7.44
CA ASP A 236 -14.03 7.19 8.04
C ASP A 236 -14.15 7.01 9.57
N THR A 237 -14.47 5.80 10.03
CA THR A 237 -14.52 5.45 11.45
C THR A 237 -13.12 5.50 12.09
N ILE A 238 -12.12 4.90 11.44
CA ILE A 238 -10.71 4.90 11.90
C ILE A 238 -10.22 6.33 12.08
N ASN A 239 -10.49 7.21 11.11
CA ASN A 239 -10.10 8.62 11.14
C ASN A 239 -10.85 9.40 12.22
N ALA A 240 -12.17 9.20 12.37
CA ALA A 240 -12.99 9.89 13.35
C ALA A 240 -12.63 9.54 14.79
N GLU A 241 -12.24 8.28 15.04
CA GLU A 241 -11.89 7.77 16.37
C GLU A 241 -10.38 7.85 16.65
N GLY A 242 -9.56 8.19 15.65
CA GLY A 242 -8.09 8.26 15.75
C GLY A 242 -7.46 6.91 16.04
N LEU A 243 -8.06 5.82 15.53
CA LEU A 243 -7.60 4.45 15.80
C LEU A 243 -6.21 4.19 15.21
N TYR A 244 -5.93 4.72 14.01
CA TYR A 244 -4.63 4.48 13.39
C TYR A 244 -3.47 5.04 14.23
N GLN A 245 -3.63 6.24 14.81
CA GLN A 245 -2.63 6.80 15.73
C GLN A 245 -2.45 5.93 16.97
N GLN A 246 -3.53 5.34 17.50
CA GLN A 246 -3.43 4.43 18.65
C GLN A 246 -2.60 3.18 18.31
N TRP A 247 -2.76 2.63 17.09
CA TRP A 247 -1.96 1.50 16.62
C TRP A 247 -0.49 1.90 16.38
N VAL A 248 -0.24 3.11 15.87
CA VAL A 248 1.14 3.64 15.78
C VAL A 248 1.79 3.69 17.17
N ASP A 249 1.08 4.23 18.16
CA ASP A 249 1.56 4.33 19.55
C ASP A 249 1.75 2.95 20.19
N GLU A 250 1.02 1.93 19.75
CA GLU A 250 1.15 0.55 20.23
C GLU A 250 2.41 -0.13 19.68
N ILE A 251 2.66 0.00 18.37
CA ILE A 251 3.82 -0.61 17.69
C ILE A 251 5.15 0.02 18.12
N GLN A 252 5.14 1.30 18.53
CA GLN A 252 6.36 2.03 18.94
C GLN A 252 6.74 1.87 20.41
N LYS A 253 6.00 1.06 21.18
CA LYS A 253 6.30 0.78 22.62
C LYS A 253 7.30 -0.35 22.80
#